data_e58a9b6f12028f47c080fe781b1d36d5
#
_entry.id   e58a9b6f12028f47c080fe781b1d36d5
#
_cell.length_a   1.000
_cell.length_b   1.000
_cell.length_c   1.000
_cell.angle_alpha   90.00
_cell.angle_beta   90.00
_cell.angle_gamma   90.00
#
_symmetry.space_group_name_H-M   'P 1'
#
loop_
_entity.id
_entity.type
_entity.pdbx_description
1 polymer ?
#
loop_
_entity_poly.entity_id
_entity_poly.type
_entity_poly.pdbx_seq_one_letter_code
_entity_poly.pdbx_strand_id
1 'polypeptide(L)'
;YEMVDGLVGSEMCIRDSVGTVAFDAIETPFGKTDKIIGGACTYISLAASFFRNESKIISVVGDDFPQETLDMFASKNINTEGLQIVNGGKTFFWAGKYHQDMNTRDTLDTQLNVLESFDPVVPESYQDCDYLMLGNLTPAVQLSVLERMKRRPKLIVLDTMNFWMEIALEDLKKVIQKIDVLTINDEEARLLTSEHSLVKAAKQILTMGPSTLIIKKGEHGALLFQEDKIFHAPALP
;
A
#
# COMPACT_ATOMS: atom_id res chain seq x y z
N TYR A 1 22.56 17.22 -5.93
CA TYR A 1 22.73 16.49 -7.20
C TYR A 1 23.41 15.12 -7.00
N GLU A 2 24.19 14.93 -5.93
CA GLU A 2 24.86 13.65 -5.66
C GLU A 2 23.96 12.56 -5.01
N MET A 3 22.75 12.92 -4.58
CA MET A 3 21.80 11.95 -3.99
C MET A 3 21.00 11.15 -5.03
N VAL A 4 21.00 11.55 -6.30
CA VAL A 4 20.20 10.89 -7.35
C VAL A 4 21.02 9.82 -8.07
N ASP A 5 22.34 9.98 -8.19
CA ASP A 5 23.21 9.02 -8.90
C ASP A 5 23.40 7.69 -8.14
N GLY A 6 23.27 7.68 -6.80
CA GLY A 6 23.29 6.44 -6.00
C GLY A 6 21.98 5.64 -6.06
N LEU A 7 20.89 6.26 -6.50
CA LEU A 7 19.57 5.66 -6.56
C LEU A 7 19.19 5.15 -7.97
N VAL A 8 19.92 5.56 -9.00
CA VAL A 8 19.67 5.19 -10.41
C VAL A 8 20.54 3.98 -10.85
N GLY A 9 21.42 3.50 -10.00
CA GLY A 9 22.24 2.31 -10.22
C GLY A 9 21.49 1.00 -10.01
N SER A 10 20.97 0.49 -11.07
CA SER A 10 20.68 -0.92 -11.44
C SER A 10 19.72 -1.81 -10.64
N GLU A 11 19.26 -1.54 -9.41
CA GLU A 11 18.41 -2.52 -8.69
C GLU A 11 17.39 -1.96 -7.68
N MET A 12 17.02 -0.71 -7.77
CA MET A 12 16.17 -0.08 -6.77
C MET A 12 14.72 0.04 -7.21
N CYS A 13 13.95 -1.04 -7.13
CA CYS A 13 12.50 -1.00 -7.24
C CYS A 13 11.87 -1.97 -6.25
N ILE A 14 10.69 -1.63 -5.77
CA ILE A 14 9.85 -2.49 -4.95
C ILE A 14 9.71 -3.84 -5.66
N ARG A 15 10.24 -4.89 -5.03
CA ARG A 15 10.17 -6.25 -5.56
C ARG A 15 8.93 -6.95 -5.08
N ASP A 16 8.67 -6.85 -3.80
CA ASP A 16 7.64 -7.62 -3.13
C ASP A 16 6.62 -6.65 -2.53
N SER A 17 5.36 -6.89 -2.81
CA SER A 17 4.26 -6.10 -2.27
C SER A 17 3.29 -6.99 -1.48
N VAL A 18 2.90 -6.51 -0.33
CA VAL A 18 1.87 -7.09 0.52
C VAL A 18 0.69 -6.14 0.53
N GLY A 19 -0.49 -6.61 0.27
CA GLY A 19 -1.65 -5.72 0.23
C GLY A 19 -2.90 -6.45 -0.27
N THR A 20 -3.99 -5.72 -0.38
CA THR A 20 -5.22 -6.26 -0.92
C THR A 20 -5.12 -6.49 -2.43
N VAL A 21 -5.62 -7.64 -2.88
CA VAL A 21 -6.11 -7.87 -4.24
C VAL A 21 -7.63 -7.97 -4.08
N ALA A 22 -8.38 -7.15 -4.79
CA ALA A 22 -9.75 -6.85 -4.43
C ALA A 22 -10.67 -6.62 -5.62
N PHE A 23 -11.96 -6.52 -5.33
CA PHE A 23 -12.92 -5.89 -6.21
C PHE A 23 -13.38 -4.56 -5.62
N ASP A 24 -13.47 -3.56 -6.48
CA ASP A 24 -14.00 -2.25 -6.13
C ASP A 24 -15.25 -1.92 -6.95
N ALA A 25 -16.20 -1.21 -6.34
CA ALA A 25 -17.30 -0.54 -7.02
C ALA A 25 -17.19 0.96 -6.74
N ILE A 26 -17.15 1.75 -7.79
CA ILE A 26 -16.89 3.18 -7.69
C ILE A 26 -18.04 3.97 -8.31
N GLU A 27 -18.63 4.87 -7.52
CA GLU A 27 -19.56 5.89 -7.98
C GLU A 27 -18.88 7.25 -7.93
N THR A 28 -19.00 8.00 -9.02
CA THR A 28 -18.49 9.37 -9.13
C THR A 28 -19.60 10.27 -9.71
N PRO A 29 -19.47 11.60 -9.66
CA PRO A 29 -20.38 12.50 -10.37
C PRO A 29 -20.40 12.28 -11.90
N PHE A 30 -19.42 11.57 -12.44
CA PHE A 30 -19.22 11.39 -13.89
C PHE A 30 -19.59 9.98 -14.38
N GLY A 31 -19.81 9.03 -13.46
CA GLY A 31 -20.16 7.66 -13.81
C GLY A 31 -20.05 6.68 -12.66
N LYS A 32 -20.44 5.45 -12.94
CA LYS A 32 -20.42 4.36 -11.97
C LYS A 32 -19.86 3.09 -12.58
N THR A 33 -19.09 2.35 -11.77
CA THR A 33 -18.66 0.98 -12.07
C THR A 33 -19.21 0.05 -11.00
N ASP A 34 -19.55 -1.19 -11.36
CA ASP A 34 -20.12 -2.12 -10.39
C ASP A 34 -19.05 -3.01 -9.74
N LYS A 35 -18.22 -3.66 -10.54
CA LYS A 35 -17.20 -4.58 -10.05
C LYS A 35 -15.97 -4.52 -10.96
N ILE A 36 -14.95 -3.87 -10.50
CA ILE A 36 -13.66 -3.74 -11.19
C ILE A 36 -12.55 -4.33 -10.32
N ILE A 37 -11.44 -4.66 -10.94
CA ILE A 37 -10.24 -5.09 -10.21
C ILE A 37 -9.66 -3.90 -9.44
N GLY A 38 -9.45 -4.11 -8.16
CA GLY A 38 -8.94 -3.13 -7.21
C GLY A 38 -7.90 -3.70 -6.27
N GLY A 39 -7.68 -2.99 -5.19
CA GLY A 39 -6.76 -3.37 -4.12
C GLY A 39 -5.35 -2.80 -4.26
N ALA A 40 -4.76 -2.46 -3.12
CA ALA A 40 -3.45 -1.80 -3.04
C ALA A 40 -2.35 -2.62 -3.71
N CYS A 41 -2.29 -3.94 -3.46
CA CYS A 41 -1.26 -4.81 -4.02
C CYS A 41 -1.35 -4.91 -5.55
N THR A 42 -2.55 -4.91 -6.10
CA THR A 42 -2.79 -4.89 -7.55
C THR A 42 -2.12 -3.67 -8.19
N TYR A 43 -2.43 -2.48 -7.68
CA TYR A 43 -1.90 -1.24 -8.26
C TYR A 43 -0.41 -1.05 -8.00
N ILE A 44 0.09 -1.42 -6.81
CA ILE A 44 1.52 -1.38 -6.49
C ILE A 44 2.31 -2.27 -7.47
N SER A 45 1.89 -3.52 -7.66
CA SER A 45 2.59 -4.46 -8.52
C SER A 45 2.50 -4.09 -10.01
N LEU A 46 1.34 -3.60 -10.46
CA LEU A 46 1.19 -3.08 -11.82
C LEU A 46 2.09 -1.86 -12.05
N ALA A 47 2.12 -0.90 -11.12
CA ALA A 47 3.01 0.25 -11.21
C ALA A 47 4.49 -0.18 -11.24
N ALA A 48 4.88 -1.11 -10.36
CA ALA A 48 6.24 -1.65 -10.32
C ALA A 48 6.64 -2.36 -11.62
N SER A 49 5.71 -3.02 -12.31
CA SER A 49 5.97 -3.74 -13.56
C SER A 49 6.46 -2.84 -14.71
N PHE A 50 6.19 -1.54 -14.66
CA PHE A 50 6.74 -0.58 -15.64
C PHE A 50 8.23 -0.28 -15.45
N PHE A 51 8.77 -0.59 -14.28
CA PHE A 51 10.16 -0.29 -13.91
C PHE A 51 11.00 -1.53 -13.68
N ARG A 52 10.40 -2.73 -13.70
CA ARG A 52 11.04 -3.99 -13.33
C ARG A 52 10.62 -5.17 -14.19
N ASN A 53 11.54 -6.15 -14.25
CA ASN A 53 11.29 -7.41 -14.93
C ASN A 53 10.43 -8.38 -14.12
N GLU A 54 10.38 -8.25 -12.79
CA GLU A 54 9.57 -9.09 -11.91
C GLU A 54 9.14 -8.31 -10.67
N SER A 55 7.88 -8.42 -10.31
CA SER A 55 7.34 -8.04 -9.00
C SER A 55 6.58 -9.23 -8.40
N LYS A 56 6.46 -9.27 -7.06
CA LYS A 56 5.87 -10.39 -6.32
C LYS A 56 4.77 -9.88 -5.42
N ILE A 57 3.69 -10.64 -5.29
CA ILE A 57 2.55 -10.25 -4.46
C ILE A 57 2.28 -11.27 -3.36
N ILE A 58 1.94 -10.77 -2.18
CA ILE A 58 1.44 -11.54 -1.04
C ILE A 58 0.05 -11.01 -0.73
N SER A 59 -0.97 -11.82 -0.96
CA SER A 59 -2.37 -11.45 -0.79
C SER A 59 -3.26 -12.68 -0.69
N VAL A 60 -4.57 -12.47 -0.58
CA VAL A 60 -5.59 -13.52 -0.61
C VAL A 60 -6.77 -13.10 -1.46
N VAL A 61 -7.32 -14.06 -2.21
CA VAL A 61 -8.56 -13.91 -2.99
C VAL A 61 -9.44 -15.14 -2.81
N GLY A 62 -10.72 -15.01 -3.14
CA GLY A 62 -11.62 -16.14 -3.27
C GLY A 62 -11.49 -16.82 -4.63
N ASP A 63 -12.21 -17.93 -4.83
CA ASP A 63 -12.32 -18.60 -6.11
C ASP A 63 -13.21 -17.85 -7.12
N ASP A 64 -13.84 -16.77 -6.70
CA ASP A 64 -14.54 -15.81 -7.56
C ASP A 64 -13.62 -14.83 -8.28
N PHE A 65 -12.28 -14.90 -8.04
CA PHE A 65 -11.31 -14.01 -8.67
C PHE A 65 -11.04 -14.45 -10.12
N PRO A 66 -11.12 -13.53 -11.11
CA PRO A 66 -11.06 -13.92 -12.52
C PRO A 66 -9.70 -14.46 -12.95
N GLN A 67 -9.69 -15.59 -13.65
CA GLN A 67 -8.48 -16.15 -14.26
C GLN A 67 -7.81 -15.16 -15.22
N GLU A 68 -8.59 -14.38 -15.97
CA GLU A 68 -8.09 -13.34 -16.86
C GLU A 68 -7.20 -12.31 -16.15
N THR A 69 -7.50 -12.01 -14.88
CA THR A 69 -6.67 -11.09 -14.08
C THR A 69 -5.37 -11.76 -13.66
N LEU A 70 -5.39 -13.04 -13.32
CA LEU A 70 -4.17 -13.81 -13.03
C LEU A 70 -3.28 -13.91 -14.29
N ASP A 71 -3.88 -14.12 -15.45
CA ASP A 71 -3.17 -14.14 -16.75
C ASP A 71 -2.58 -12.75 -17.07
N MET A 72 -3.29 -11.68 -16.76
CA MET A 72 -2.79 -10.32 -16.89
C MET A 72 -1.60 -10.09 -15.95
N PHE A 73 -1.65 -10.53 -14.69
CA PHE A 73 -0.50 -10.47 -13.78
C PHE A 73 0.71 -11.21 -14.35
N ALA A 74 0.52 -12.43 -14.81
CA ALA A 74 1.59 -13.22 -15.44
C ALA A 74 2.20 -12.50 -16.68
N SER A 75 1.36 -11.88 -17.53
CA SER A 75 1.81 -11.12 -18.70
C SER A 75 2.65 -9.89 -18.36
N LYS A 76 2.51 -9.38 -17.12
CA LYS A 76 3.27 -8.25 -16.58
C LYS A 76 4.45 -8.66 -15.70
N ASN A 77 4.81 -9.96 -15.72
CA ASN A 77 5.83 -10.54 -14.85
C ASN A 77 5.56 -10.30 -13.34
N ILE A 78 4.30 -10.32 -12.95
CA ILE A 78 3.89 -10.27 -11.56
C ILE A 78 3.75 -11.71 -11.07
N ASN A 79 4.64 -12.12 -10.17
CA ASN A 79 4.67 -13.45 -9.59
C ASN A 79 3.59 -13.57 -8.50
N THR A 80 2.70 -14.53 -8.65
CA THR A 80 1.55 -14.77 -7.78
C THR A 80 1.71 -15.97 -6.85
N GLU A 81 2.93 -16.48 -6.64
CA GLU A 81 3.19 -17.61 -5.73
C GLU A 81 2.69 -17.33 -4.29
N GLY A 82 2.76 -16.07 -3.86
CA GLY A 82 2.25 -15.61 -2.56
C GLY A 82 0.77 -15.21 -2.56
N LEU A 83 0.04 -15.38 -3.66
CA LEU A 83 -1.40 -15.13 -3.73
C LEU A 83 -2.16 -16.40 -3.34
N GLN A 84 -2.78 -16.39 -2.17
CA GLN A 84 -3.61 -17.48 -1.68
C GLN A 84 -5.00 -17.42 -2.32
N ILE A 85 -5.47 -18.56 -2.85
CA ILE A 85 -6.83 -18.70 -3.41
C ILE A 85 -7.63 -19.61 -2.47
N VAL A 86 -8.68 -19.06 -1.86
CA VAL A 86 -9.55 -19.77 -0.91
C VAL A 86 -10.75 -20.36 -1.64
N ASN A 87 -10.82 -21.69 -1.73
CA ASN A 87 -11.94 -22.38 -2.35
C ASN A 87 -13.25 -22.14 -1.58
N GLY A 88 -14.32 -21.81 -2.30
CA GLY A 88 -15.63 -21.46 -1.73
C GLY A 88 -15.66 -20.09 -1.04
N GLY A 89 -14.54 -19.37 -1.05
CA GLY A 89 -14.44 -18.02 -0.51
C GLY A 89 -14.80 -16.95 -1.52
N LYS A 90 -15.07 -15.74 -1.03
CA LYS A 90 -15.25 -14.55 -1.87
C LYS A 90 -14.08 -13.60 -1.66
N THR A 91 -13.65 -12.96 -2.75
CA THR A 91 -12.62 -11.92 -2.72
C THR A 91 -13.12 -10.69 -1.96
N PHE A 92 -12.22 -9.99 -1.28
CA PHE A 92 -12.50 -8.70 -0.63
C PHE A 92 -13.17 -7.74 -1.61
N PHE A 93 -14.21 -7.05 -1.14
CA PHE A 93 -14.96 -6.10 -1.92
C PHE A 93 -15.11 -4.78 -1.15
N TRP A 94 -14.90 -3.68 -1.88
CA TRP A 94 -15.16 -2.34 -1.38
C TRP A 94 -16.00 -1.54 -2.36
N ALA A 95 -16.96 -0.76 -1.85
CA ALA A 95 -17.74 0.18 -2.63
C ALA A 95 -17.62 1.58 -2.06
N GLY A 96 -17.34 2.54 -2.91
CA GLY A 96 -17.18 3.93 -2.53
C GLY A 96 -17.82 4.92 -3.49
N LYS A 97 -18.21 6.07 -2.93
CA LYS A 97 -18.75 7.20 -3.68
C LYS A 97 -17.85 8.40 -3.51
N TYR A 98 -17.30 8.88 -4.62
CA TYR A 98 -16.50 10.09 -4.68
C TYR A 98 -17.37 11.33 -4.86
N HIS A 99 -17.00 12.41 -4.20
CA HIS A 99 -17.64 13.71 -4.33
C HIS A 99 -17.13 14.49 -5.54
N GLN A 100 -17.63 15.72 -5.74
CA GLN A 100 -17.27 16.57 -6.88
C GLN A 100 -15.79 16.94 -6.95
N ASP A 101 -15.13 17.00 -5.80
CA ASP A 101 -13.68 17.27 -5.67
C ASP A 101 -12.80 16.06 -6.03
N MET A 102 -13.39 14.88 -6.25
CA MET A 102 -12.70 13.62 -6.55
C MET A 102 -11.66 13.19 -5.49
N ASN A 103 -11.57 13.88 -4.37
CA ASN A 103 -10.69 13.58 -3.23
C ASN A 103 -11.49 13.04 -2.04
N THR A 104 -12.61 13.68 -1.75
CA THR A 104 -13.52 13.24 -0.68
C THR A 104 -14.36 12.07 -1.14
N ARG A 105 -14.47 11.04 -0.30
CA ARG A 105 -15.26 9.84 -0.60
C ARG A 105 -16.00 9.32 0.61
N ASP A 106 -17.16 8.73 0.37
CA ASP A 106 -17.92 7.95 1.33
C ASP A 106 -17.73 6.46 1.04
N THR A 107 -17.52 5.64 2.06
CA THR A 107 -17.59 4.19 1.94
C THR A 107 -19.05 3.76 1.98
N LEU A 108 -19.50 3.06 0.94
CA LEU A 108 -20.87 2.56 0.83
C LEU A 108 -21.00 1.13 1.36
N ASP A 109 -19.99 0.28 1.08
CA ASP A 109 -19.96 -1.11 1.51
C ASP A 109 -18.52 -1.60 1.66
N THR A 110 -18.29 -2.51 2.60
CA THR A 110 -17.02 -3.19 2.79
C THR A 110 -17.27 -4.63 3.20
N GLN A 111 -16.89 -5.57 2.35
CA GLN A 111 -16.99 -7.00 2.61
C GLN A 111 -15.59 -7.59 2.73
N LEU A 112 -15.17 -7.89 3.95
CA LEU A 112 -13.83 -8.44 4.21
C LEU A 112 -13.65 -9.81 3.56
N ASN A 113 -14.69 -10.66 3.61
CA ASN A 113 -14.68 -11.99 2.99
C ASN A 113 -13.41 -12.78 3.42
N VAL A 114 -12.66 -13.37 2.46
CA VAL A 114 -11.44 -14.13 2.77
C VAL A 114 -10.34 -13.31 3.44
N LEU A 115 -10.39 -12.00 3.35
CA LEU A 115 -9.41 -11.12 4.00
C LEU A 115 -9.54 -11.12 5.54
N GLU A 116 -10.74 -11.37 6.07
CA GLU A 116 -11.00 -11.35 7.51
C GLU A 116 -10.14 -12.37 8.28
N SER A 117 -9.91 -13.53 7.68
CA SER A 117 -9.12 -14.62 8.26
C SER A 117 -7.75 -14.82 7.59
N PHE A 118 -7.28 -13.81 6.85
CA PHE A 118 -6.05 -13.93 6.11
C PHE A 118 -4.83 -14.08 7.02
N ASP A 119 -4.18 -15.24 6.95
CA ASP A 119 -2.85 -15.49 7.49
C ASP A 119 -1.85 -15.62 6.33
N PRO A 120 -0.93 -14.65 6.14
CA PRO A 120 -0.09 -14.60 4.95
C PRO A 120 0.91 -15.75 4.91
N VAL A 121 0.93 -16.51 3.84
CA VAL A 121 2.02 -17.42 3.53
C VAL A 121 3.06 -16.65 2.72
N VAL A 122 4.26 -16.50 3.26
CA VAL A 122 5.40 -15.87 2.57
C VAL A 122 6.23 -16.97 1.92
N PRO A 123 6.19 -17.14 0.59
CA PRO A 123 6.98 -18.15 -0.10
C PRO A 123 8.47 -18.01 0.23
N GLU A 124 9.22 -19.12 0.24
CA GLU A 124 10.64 -19.10 0.57
C GLU A 124 11.44 -18.16 -0.35
N SER A 125 11.06 -18.15 -1.64
CA SER A 125 11.62 -17.27 -2.68
C SER A 125 11.36 -15.77 -2.44
N TYR A 126 10.43 -15.41 -1.52
CA TYR A 126 10.08 -14.02 -1.19
C TYR A 126 10.72 -13.56 0.12
N GLN A 127 11.17 -14.49 0.98
CA GLN A 127 11.63 -14.17 2.35
C GLN A 127 12.99 -13.43 2.39
N ASP A 128 13.67 -13.29 1.25
CA ASP A 128 14.97 -12.63 1.13
C ASP A 128 14.92 -11.51 0.07
N CYS A 129 13.99 -10.58 0.23
CA CYS A 129 13.87 -9.43 -0.66
C CYS A 129 14.66 -8.22 -0.14
N ASP A 130 15.10 -7.37 -1.07
CA ASP A 130 15.76 -6.10 -0.74
C ASP A 130 14.75 -4.97 -0.46
N TYR A 131 13.60 -5.00 -1.13
CA TYR A 131 12.61 -3.91 -1.12
C TYR A 131 11.22 -4.49 -0.91
N LEU A 132 10.54 -4.03 0.14
CA LEU A 132 9.22 -4.48 0.53
C LEU A 132 8.26 -3.30 0.62
N MET A 133 7.12 -3.39 -0.06
CA MET A 133 6.00 -2.47 0.09
C MET A 133 4.88 -3.13 0.88
N LEU A 134 4.59 -2.60 2.04
CA LEU A 134 3.43 -2.95 2.84
C LEU A 134 2.28 -2.02 2.42
N GLY A 135 1.46 -2.49 1.50
CA GLY A 135 0.25 -1.81 1.07
C GLY A 135 -0.85 -1.89 2.13
N ASN A 136 -1.95 -1.21 1.86
CA ASN A 136 -3.06 -1.14 2.79
C ASN A 136 -3.63 -2.52 3.15
N LEU A 137 -3.38 -2.95 4.38
CA LEU A 137 -3.86 -4.18 5.03
C LEU A 137 -3.93 -3.98 6.55
N THR A 138 -4.55 -4.95 7.23
CA THR A 138 -4.52 -5.02 8.70
C THR A 138 -3.09 -4.95 9.22
N PRO A 139 -2.76 -4.05 10.16
CA PRO A 139 -1.40 -3.94 10.72
C PRO A 139 -0.85 -5.25 11.28
N ALA A 140 -1.68 -6.10 11.85
CA ALA A 140 -1.29 -7.43 12.34
C ALA A 140 -0.76 -8.33 11.22
N VAL A 141 -1.38 -8.30 10.03
CA VAL A 141 -0.91 -9.04 8.84
C VAL A 141 0.42 -8.48 8.35
N GLN A 142 0.57 -7.15 8.30
CA GLN A 142 1.82 -6.50 7.92
C GLN A 142 2.97 -6.87 8.86
N LEU A 143 2.73 -6.90 10.18
CA LEU A 143 3.70 -7.39 11.18
C LEU A 143 4.07 -8.85 10.96
N SER A 144 3.07 -9.71 10.75
CA SER A 144 3.28 -11.14 10.50
C SER A 144 4.16 -11.40 9.29
N VAL A 145 4.00 -10.63 8.21
CA VAL A 145 4.87 -10.72 7.03
C VAL A 145 6.31 -10.33 7.38
N LEU A 146 6.50 -9.21 8.09
CA LEU A 146 7.84 -8.77 8.51
C LEU A 146 8.56 -9.81 9.37
N GLU A 147 7.83 -10.51 10.24
CA GLU A 147 8.37 -11.56 11.12
C GLU A 147 8.74 -12.86 10.37
N ARG A 148 8.13 -13.10 9.20
CA ARG A 148 8.40 -14.26 8.34
C ARG A 148 9.53 -14.04 7.35
N MET A 149 10.09 -12.83 7.29
CA MET A 149 11.27 -12.54 6.44
C MET A 149 12.52 -13.19 7.03
N LYS A 150 13.38 -13.80 6.20
CA LYS A 150 14.68 -14.36 6.61
C LYS A 150 15.66 -13.28 7.07
N ARG A 151 15.56 -12.09 6.51
CA ARG A 151 16.31 -10.90 6.90
C ARG A 151 15.45 -9.66 6.72
N ARG A 152 15.81 -8.58 7.41
CA ARG A 152 15.16 -7.30 7.20
C ARG A 152 15.45 -6.79 5.77
N PRO A 153 14.44 -6.43 4.97
CA PRO A 153 14.64 -5.73 3.71
C PRO A 153 15.48 -4.45 3.89
N LYS A 154 16.22 -4.07 2.87
CA LYS A 154 17.02 -2.82 2.86
C LYS A 154 16.12 -1.58 2.92
N LEU A 155 14.94 -1.67 2.33
CA LEU A 155 13.93 -0.62 2.36
C LEU A 155 12.55 -1.23 2.56
N ILE A 156 11.83 -0.73 3.54
CA ILE A 156 10.45 -1.08 3.83
C ILE A 156 9.61 0.18 3.72
N VAL A 157 8.63 0.16 2.82
CA VAL A 157 7.67 1.25 2.61
C VAL A 157 6.32 0.81 3.14
N LEU A 158 5.62 1.67 3.86
CA LEU A 158 4.27 1.43 4.36
C LEU A 158 3.29 2.42 3.72
N ASP A 159 2.17 1.90 3.21
CA ASP A 159 0.94 2.64 2.97
C ASP A 159 -0.15 2.14 3.92
N THR A 160 -0.97 3.03 4.43
CA THR A 160 -2.04 2.72 5.38
C THR A 160 -3.27 3.57 5.11
N MET A 161 -4.28 3.49 5.97
CA MET A 161 -5.49 4.31 5.86
C MET A 161 -6.04 4.69 7.25
N ASN A 162 -6.91 5.69 7.28
CA ASN A 162 -7.58 6.19 8.48
C ASN A 162 -8.27 5.07 9.29
N PHE A 163 -8.89 4.11 8.65
CA PHE A 163 -9.59 3.00 9.33
C PHE A 163 -8.67 2.27 10.33
N TRP A 164 -7.43 1.98 9.96
CA TRP A 164 -6.49 1.32 10.88
C TRP A 164 -6.00 2.24 11.98
N MET A 165 -5.97 3.55 11.74
CA MET A 165 -5.68 4.55 12.77
C MET A 165 -6.77 4.63 13.84
N GLU A 166 -8.02 4.32 13.46
CA GLU A 166 -9.17 4.34 14.36
C GLU A 166 -9.31 3.04 15.17
N ILE A 167 -9.12 1.88 14.54
CA ILE A 167 -9.45 0.58 15.16
C ILE A 167 -8.23 -0.27 15.56
N ALA A 168 -7.03 0.02 15.05
CA ALA A 168 -5.82 -0.79 15.24
C ALA A 168 -4.55 0.08 15.41
N LEU A 169 -4.68 1.26 16.04
CA LEU A 169 -3.61 2.25 16.14
C LEU A 169 -2.34 1.69 16.80
N GLU A 170 -2.46 0.91 17.86
CA GLU A 170 -1.29 0.38 18.58
C GLU A 170 -0.49 -0.62 17.74
N ASP A 171 -1.17 -1.46 16.96
CA ASP A 171 -0.48 -2.38 16.04
C ASP A 171 0.09 -1.61 14.84
N LEU A 172 -0.61 -0.60 14.34
CA LEU A 172 -0.09 0.29 13.30
C LEU A 172 1.20 0.99 13.76
N LYS A 173 1.26 1.49 14.98
CA LYS A 173 2.48 2.08 15.56
C LYS A 173 3.64 1.09 15.61
N LYS A 174 3.37 -0.19 15.91
CA LYS A 174 4.41 -1.24 15.87
C LYS A 174 4.96 -1.45 14.46
N VAL A 175 4.09 -1.39 13.43
CA VAL A 175 4.54 -1.44 12.02
C VAL A 175 5.38 -0.20 11.70
N ILE A 176 4.89 1.00 12.05
CA ILE A 176 5.58 2.28 11.78
C ILE A 176 7.00 2.29 12.37
N GLN A 177 7.21 1.68 13.53
CA GLN A 177 8.55 1.55 14.13
C GLN A 177 9.53 0.66 13.35
N LYS A 178 9.03 -0.18 12.43
CA LYS A 178 9.84 -1.17 11.70
C LYS A 178 10.12 -0.78 10.25
N ILE A 179 9.57 0.32 9.76
CA ILE A 179 9.66 0.75 8.36
C ILE A 179 10.66 1.89 8.17
N ASP A 180 11.03 2.13 6.93
CA ASP A 180 11.93 3.23 6.54
C ASP A 180 11.16 4.41 5.94
N VAL A 181 10.10 4.14 5.19
CA VAL A 181 9.28 5.15 4.51
C VAL A 181 7.81 4.95 4.86
N LEU A 182 7.16 6.00 5.35
CA LEU A 182 5.70 6.05 5.47
C LEU A 182 5.12 6.91 4.35
N THR A 183 4.09 6.40 3.65
CA THR A 183 3.32 7.16 2.67
C THR A 183 1.86 7.23 3.09
N ILE A 184 1.37 8.44 3.33
CA ILE A 184 -0.01 8.72 3.80
C ILE A 184 -0.54 9.97 3.12
N ASN A 185 -1.84 10.22 3.20
CA ASN A 185 -2.40 11.50 2.77
C ASN A 185 -2.35 12.54 3.90
N ASP A 186 -2.75 13.77 3.60
CA ASP A 186 -2.68 14.88 4.55
C ASP A 186 -3.72 14.77 5.68
N GLU A 187 -4.88 14.16 5.44
CA GLU A 187 -5.87 13.87 6.49
C GLU A 187 -5.36 12.80 7.45
N GLU A 188 -4.78 11.73 6.93
CA GLU A 188 -4.16 10.66 7.70
C GLU A 188 -3.00 11.19 8.55
N ALA A 189 -2.18 12.10 8.03
CA ALA A 189 -1.10 12.72 8.79
C ALA A 189 -1.63 13.55 9.99
N ARG A 190 -2.71 14.30 9.78
CA ARG A 190 -3.37 15.04 10.86
C ARG A 190 -4.04 14.12 11.87
N LEU A 191 -4.72 13.06 11.40
CA LEU A 191 -5.38 12.07 12.25
C LEU A 191 -4.37 11.36 13.16
N LEU A 192 -3.27 10.87 12.58
CA LEU A 192 -2.24 10.13 13.32
C LEU A 192 -1.57 10.95 14.43
N THR A 193 -1.48 12.27 14.26
CA THR A 193 -0.75 13.16 15.16
C THR A 193 -1.62 14.13 15.95
N SER A 194 -2.90 14.27 15.59
CA SER A 194 -3.79 15.32 16.08
C SER A 194 -3.24 16.74 15.85
N GLU A 195 -2.42 16.93 14.80
CA GLU A 195 -1.76 18.19 14.49
C GLU A 195 -2.23 18.71 13.12
N HIS A 196 -2.70 19.96 13.07
CA HIS A 196 -3.21 20.56 11.82
C HIS A 196 -2.10 20.94 10.84
N SER A 197 -0.94 21.36 11.34
CA SER A 197 0.20 21.73 10.52
C SER A 197 0.92 20.49 10.00
N LEU A 198 0.96 20.28 8.68
CA LEU A 198 1.65 19.14 8.09
C LEU A 198 3.14 19.09 8.42
N VAL A 199 3.79 20.26 8.58
CA VAL A 199 5.21 20.32 8.98
C VAL A 199 5.41 19.83 10.41
N LYS A 200 4.51 20.19 11.33
CA LYS A 200 4.57 19.71 12.72
C LYS A 200 4.18 18.23 12.80
N ALA A 201 3.12 17.82 12.08
CA ALA A 201 2.71 16.44 11.97
C ALA A 201 3.87 15.55 11.46
N ALA A 202 4.55 16.00 10.40
CA ALA A 202 5.69 15.28 9.83
C ALA A 202 6.82 15.10 10.84
N LYS A 203 7.17 16.14 11.61
CA LYS A 203 8.19 16.04 12.65
C LYS A 203 7.83 15.01 13.73
N GLN A 204 6.55 14.96 14.14
CA GLN A 204 6.08 13.96 15.10
C GLN A 204 6.15 12.54 14.50
N ILE A 205 5.68 12.35 13.26
CA ILE A 205 5.68 11.05 12.59
C ILE A 205 7.10 10.50 12.42
N LEU A 206 8.05 11.34 12.03
CA LEU A 206 9.46 10.93 11.89
C LEU A 206 10.06 10.44 13.23
N THR A 207 9.56 10.91 14.38
CA THR A 207 9.99 10.37 15.70
C THR A 207 9.38 9.00 16.02
N MET A 208 8.37 8.54 15.25
CA MET A 208 7.72 7.24 15.48
C MET A 208 8.49 6.07 14.86
N GLY A 209 9.47 6.32 13.96
CA GLY A 209 10.27 5.26 13.37
C GLY A 209 10.79 5.52 11.95
N PRO A 210 9.97 5.96 11.00
CA PRO A 210 10.42 6.11 9.62
C PRO A 210 11.44 7.25 9.47
N SER A 211 12.44 7.05 8.62
CA SER A 211 13.42 8.10 8.27
C SER A 211 12.89 9.05 7.20
N THR A 212 11.86 8.63 6.49
CA THR A 212 11.25 9.40 5.39
C THR A 212 9.73 9.32 5.47
N LEU A 213 9.08 10.45 5.28
CA LEU A 213 7.63 10.56 5.20
C LEU A 213 7.21 11.20 3.89
N ILE A 214 6.26 10.60 3.19
CA ILE A 214 5.62 11.16 2.00
C ILE A 214 4.16 11.46 2.35
N ILE A 215 3.76 12.73 2.26
CA ILE A 215 2.38 13.17 2.43
C ILE A 215 1.77 13.48 1.06
N LYS A 216 0.84 12.64 0.64
CA LYS A 216 0.04 12.81 -0.60
C LYS A 216 -1.00 13.91 -0.39
N LYS A 217 -1.20 14.79 -1.38
CA LYS A 217 -2.10 15.95 -1.30
C LYS A 217 -3.03 16.08 -2.51
N GLY A 218 -3.43 14.94 -3.09
CA GLY A 218 -4.29 14.91 -4.26
C GLY A 218 -3.71 15.75 -5.41
N GLU A 219 -4.53 16.62 -5.99
CA GLU A 219 -4.16 17.51 -7.09
C GLU A 219 -3.05 18.51 -6.76
N HIS A 220 -2.73 18.69 -5.48
CA HIS A 220 -1.63 19.54 -5.02
C HIS A 220 -0.28 18.82 -4.95
N GLY A 221 -0.21 17.55 -5.40
CA GLY A 221 1.02 16.78 -5.44
C GLY A 221 1.36 16.11 -4.10
N ALA A 222 2.64 16.12 -3.73
CA ALA A 222 3.12 15.49 -2.51
C ALA A 222 4.24 16.27 -1.84
N LEU A 223 4.35 16.09 -0.52
CA LEU A 223 5.46 16.59 0.29
C LEU A 223 6.27 15.39 0.77
N LEU A 224 7.59 15.45 0.60
CA LEU A 224 8.53 14.50 1.17
C LEU A 224 9.30 15.18 2.30
N PHE A 225 9.34 14.54 3.45
CA PHE A 225 10.08 14.97 4.63
C PHE A 225 11.17 13.93 4.94
N GLN A 226 12.39 14.38 5.11
CA GLN A 226 13.54 13.57 5.52
C GLN A 226 14.47 14.44 6.35
N GLU A 227 14.72 14.07 7.59
CA GLU A 227 15.46 14.93 8.54
C GLU A 227 14.83 16.34 8.61
N ASP A 228 15.62 17.38 8.37
CA ASP A 228 15.16 18.77 8.32
C ASP A 228 14.83 19.26 6.90
N LYS A 229 14.86 18.35 5.90
CA LYS A 229 14.61 18.67 4.50
C LYS A 229 13.14 18.45 4.15
N ILE A 230 12.61 19.34 3.34
CA ILE A 230 11.27 19.23 2.78
C ILE A 230 11.40 19.38 1.26
N PHE A 231 10.89 18.40 0.52
CA PHE A 231 10.77 18.46 -0.94
C PHE A 231 9.30 18.46 -1.32
N HIS A 232 8.91 19.28 -2.27
CA HIS A 232 7.57 19.32 -2.83
C HIS A 232 7.59 18.89 -4.30
N ALA A 233 6.82 17.87 -4.62
CA ALA A 233 6.54 17.45 -5.98
C ALA A 233 5.12 17.89 -6.35
N PRO A 234 4.93 18.79 -7.34
CA PRO A 234 3.59 19.12 -7.83
C PRO A 234 2.99 17.92 -8.55
N ALA A 235 1.65 17.84 -8.57
CA ALA A 235 0.96 16.90 -9.43
C ALA A 235 1.10 17.33 -10.90
N LEU A 236 1.01 16.35 -11.81
CA LEU A 236 0.82 16.65 -13.22
C LEU A 236 -0.61 17.19 -13.40
N PRO A 237 -0.78 18.28 -14.20
CA PRO A 237 -2.09 18.84 -14.48
C PRO A 237 -2.98 17.90 -15.28
#